data_8faab04bff6a9546ace298aacdc46bec
#
_entry.id   8faab04bff6a9546ace298aacdc46bec
#
_cell.length_a   1.000
_cell.length_b   1.000
_cell.length_c   1.000
_cell.angle_alpha   90.00
_cell.angle_beta   90.00
_cell.angle_gamma   90.00
#
_symmetry.space_group_name_H-M   'P 1'
#
loop_
_entity.id
_entity.type
_entity.pdbx_description
1 polymer ?
#
loop_
_entity_poly.entity_id
_entity_poly.type
_entity_poly.pdbx_seq_one_letter_code
_entity_poly.pdbx_strand_id
1 'polypeptide(L)'
;SAIEQVSLLAGGNPLFGLNALGGAISLDMKSGFTYQGREAEIQGGSWGRIKTTLQAGGNDGVWGYYANVSFFREDGWRDLSDSDALNLYASANYRGATFEGDLGVFYADTDLIGNGSSPKGLLERSRKAIFTAPDITENEMKMFTLESKKYFGDIFTITSNMFYRDVSTDSFNGDGSDYNVCELGGGEKLIDGFDEDKLELIGLDDDDVCEDN
;
A
#
# COMPACT_ATOMS: atom_id res chain seq x y z
N SER A 1 -15.54 5.12 -4.94
CA SER A 1 -14.93 4.19 -3.98
C SER A 1 -15.68 2.86 -3.94
N ALA A 2 -14.97 1.74 -3.87
CA ALA A 2 -15.53 0.40 -3.67
C ALA A 2 -15.95 0.14 -2.20
N ILE A 3 -15.52 1.00 -1.27
CA ILE A 3 -15.86 0.91 0.14
C ILE A 3 -17.24 1.51 0.35
N GLU A 4 -18.10 0.79 1.07
CA GLU A 4 -19.41 1.23 1.48
C GLU A 4 -19.36 1.90 2.85
N GLN A 5 -18.72 1.21 3.82
CA GLN A 5 -18.61 1.69 5.19
C GLN A 5 -17.23 1.42 5.77
N VAL A 6 -16.78 2.34 6.61
CA VAL A 6 -15.57 2.20 7.44
C VAL A 6 -16.00 2.24 8.89
N SER A 7 -15.71 1.18 9.64
CA SER A 7 -16.01 1.08 11.06
C SER A 7 -14.73 1.05 11.87
N LEU A 8 -14.62 1.99 12.82
CA LEU A 8 -13.51 2.02 13.77
C LEU A 8 -13.93 1.33 15.07
N LEU A 9 -13.27 0.25 15.41
CA LEU A 9 -13.51 -0.55 16.61
C LEU A 9 -12.40 -0.23 17.62
N ALA A 10 -12.72 0.57 18.63
CA ALA A 10 -11.75 0.97 19.65
C ALA A 10 -11.58 -0.13 20.69
N GLY A 11 -10.34 -0.30 21.17
CA GLY A 11 -9.99 -1.26 22.21
C GLY A 11 -9.58 -2.64 21.68
N GLY A 12 -8.87 -3.40 22.52
CA GLY A 12 -8.39 -4.74 22.17
C GLY A 12 -9.55 -5.72 22.06
N ASN A 13 -9.71 -6.33 20.90
CA ASN A 13 -10.69 -7.39 20.68
C ASN A 13 -10.02 -8.58 19.97
N PRO A 14 -9.86 -9.72 20.67
CA PRO A 14 -9.18 -10.89 20.12
C PRO A 14 -9.89 -11.52 18.91
N LEU A 15 -11.17 -11.18 18.66
CA LEU A 15 -11.91 -11.66 17.49
C LEU A 15 -11.36 -11.10 16.16
N PHE A 16 -10.62 -9.98 16.19
CA PHE A 16 -10.05 -9.35 15.01
C PHE A 16 -8.58 -9.69 14.76
N GLY A 17 -8.03 -10.67 15.48
CA GLY A 17 -6.68 -11.19 15.29
C GLY A 17 -5.65 -10.69 16.31
N LEU A 18 -4.41 -11.16 16.17
CA LEU A 18 -3.34 -10.99 17.15
C LEU A 18 -2.85 -9.52 17.32
N ASN A 19 -3.04 -8.67 16.34
CA ASN A 19 -2.52 -7.30 16.33
C ASN A 19 -3.58 -6.23 16.67
N ALA A 20 -4.75 -6.62 17.15
CA ALA A 20 -5.86 -5.72 17.50
C ALA A 20 -5.82 -5.22 18.95
N LEU A 21 -4.63 -4.86 19.47
CA LEU A 21 -4.46 -4.41 20.88
C LEU A 21 -5.03 -3.00 21.12
N GLY A 22 -4.86 -2.10 20.17
CA GLY A 22 -5.34 -0.71 20.26
C GLY A 22 -6.70 -0.49 19.60
N GLY A 23 -7.12 -1.39 18.73
CA GLY A 23 -8.35 -1.31 17.96
C GLY A 23 -8.23 -1.99 16.61
N ALA A 24 -9.33 -1.96 15.85
CA ALA A 24 -9.38 -2.48 14.48
C ALA A 24 -10.17 -1.53 13.57
N ILE A 25 -9.82 -1.51 12.29
CA ILE A 25 -10.60 -0.85 11.24
C ILE A 25 -11.24 -1.94 10.40
N SER A 26 -12.57 -1.94 10.33
CA SER A 26 -13.34 -2.81 9.44
C SER A 26 -13.77 -2.03 8.21
N LEU A 27 -13.57 -2.63 7.04
CA LEU A 27 -13.99 -2.09 5.75
C LEU A 27 -15.08 -2.98 5.18
N ASP A 28 -16.28 -2.44 5.08
CA ASP A 28 -17.38 -3.12 4.40
C ASP A 28 -17.37 -2.70 2.93
N MET A 29 -17.28 -3.67 2.05
CA MET A 29 -17.19 -3.43 0.61
C MET A 29 -18.57 -3.40 -0.03
N LYS A 30 -18.72 -2.59 -1.08
CA LYS A 30 -19.95 -2.59 -1.88
C LYS A 30 -20.17 -3.95 -2.53
N SER A 31 -21.44 -4.33 -2.60
CA SER A 31 -21.93 -5.55 -3.25
C SER A 31 -23.03 -5.20 -4.25
N GLY A 32 -23.47 -6.17 -5.05
CA GLY A 32 -24.62 -5.98 -5.93
C GLY A 32 -25.93 -5.71 -5.21
N PHE A 33 -26.00 -6.01 -3.90
CA PHE A 33 -27.17 -5.74 -3.07
C PHE A 33 -27.15 -4.35 -2.43
N THR A 34 -25.97 -3.79 -2.22
CA THR A 34 -25.81 -2.47 -1.59
C THR A 34 -25.61 -1.36 -2.61
N TYR A 35 -25.16 -1.69 -3.82
CA TYR A 35 -24.98 -0.74 -4.91
C TYR A 35 -25.63 -1.25 -6.20
N GLN A 36 -26.53 -0.42 -6.77
CA GLN A 36 -27.17 -0.70 -8.04
C GLN A 36 -26.99 0.49 -8.97
N GLY A 37 -26.41 0.26 -10.13
CA GLY A 37 -26.18 1.28 -11.13
C GLY A 37 -24.82 1.20 -11.81
N ARG A 38 -24.53 2.24 -12.58
CA ARG A 38 -23.23 2.42 -13.26
C ARG A 38 -22.81 3.87 -13.09
N GLU A 39 -21.54 4.06 -12.77
CA GLU A 39 -20.98 5.39 -12.56
C GLU A 39 -19.58 5.46 -13.15
N ALA A 40 -19.27 6.58 -13.76
CA ALA A 40 -17.94 6.94 -14.21
C ALA A 40 -17.58 8.30 -13.62
N GLU A 41 -16.47 8.41 -12.96
CA GLU A 41 -15.97 9.62 -12.34
C GLU A 41 -14.57 9.91 -12.88
N ILE A 42 -14.31 11.16 -13.26
CA ILE A 42 -12.99 11.66 -13.64
C ILE A 42 -12.70 12.89 -12.79
N GLN A 43 -11.57 12.87 -12.12
CA GLN A 43 -11.08 13.99 -11.32
C GLN A 43 -9.73 14.45 -11.89
N GLY A 44 -9.55 15.76 -12.02
CA GLY A 44 -8.30 16.39 -12.40
C GLY A 44 -7.79 17.29 -11.28
N GLY A 45 -6.49 17.48 -11.17
CA GLY A 45 -5.86 18.31 -10.16
C GLY A 45 -4.57 18.94 -10.63
N SER A 46 -3.89 19.65 -9.72
CA SER A 46 -2.58 20.21 -9.98
C SER A 46 -1.54 19.10 -10.17
N TRP A 47 -0.41 19.44 -10.78
CA TRP A 47 0.73 18.54 -11.02
C TRP A 47 0.38 17.27 -11.78
N GLY A 48 -0.40 17.40 -12.87
CA GLY A 48 -0.76 16.26 -13.72
C GLY A 48 -1.72 15.25 -13.07
N ARG A 49 -2.28 15.54 -11.88
CA ARG A 49 -3.16 14.61 -11.18
C ARG A 49 -4.41 14.31 -11.99
N ILE A 50 -4.59 13.04 -12.28
CA ILE A 50 -5.79 12.48 -12.91
C ILE A 50 -6.19 11.24 -12.12
N LYS A 51 -7.48 11.16 -11.75
CA LYS A 51 -8.07 9.96 -11.19
C LYS A 51 -9.33 9.61 -11.98
N THR A 52 -9.42 8.39 -12.45
CA THR A 52 -10.60 7.85 -13.12
C THR A 52 -11.12 6.67 -12.33
N THR A 53 -12.40 6.67 -12.04
CA THR A 53 -13.08 5.58 -11.33
C THR A 53 -14.30 5.15 -12.15
N LEU A 54 -14.41 3.85 -12.40
CA LEU A 54 -15.56 3.22 -13.03
C LEU A 54 -16.13 2.20 -12.05
N GLN A 55 -17.45 2.21 -11.86
CA GLN A 55 -18.11 1.21 -11.03
C GLN A 55 -19.46 0.80 -11.62
N ALA A 56 -19.81 -0.46 -11.41
CA ALA A 56 -21.09 -1.03 -11.83
C ALA A 56 -21.51 -2.13 -10.85
N GLY A 57 -22.80 -2.21 -10.58
CA GLY A 57 -23.37 -3.25 -9.73
C GLY A 57 -24.86 -3.41 -9.95
N GLY A 58 -25.37 -4.55 -9.50
CA GLY A 58 -26.78 -4.89 -9.56
C GLY A 58 -27.06 -6.28 -9.02
N ASN A 59 -28.34 -6.61 -8.85
CA ASN A 59 -28.80 -7.91 -8.45
C ASN A 59 -30.18 -8.24 -9.05
N ASP A 60 -30.52 -9.53 -9.03
CA ASP A 60 -31.84 -10.06 -9.42
C ASP A 60 -32.68 -10.55 -8.21
N GLY A 61 -32.21 -10.26 -6.99
CA GLY A 61 -32.82 -10.70 -5.73
C GLY A 61 -32.16 -11.97 -5.16
N VAL A 62 -31.49 -12.79 -5.97
CA VAL A 62 -30.76 -14.00 -5.56
C VAL A 62 -29.26 -13.84 -5.82
N TRP A 63 -28.90 -13.39 -6.99
CA TRP A 63 -27.53 -13.13 -7.39
C TRP A 63 -27.25 -11.62 -7.47
N GLY A 64 -26.14 -11.23 -6.90
CA GLY A 64 -25.62 -9.87 -6.98
C GLY A 64 -24.23 -9.86 -7.58
N TYR A 65 -23.86 -8.76 -8.21
CA TYR A 65 -22.50 -8.49 -8.68
C TYR A 65 -22.16 -7.04 -8.48
N TYR A 66 -20.89 -6.78 -8.24
CA TYR A 66 -20.33 -5.44 -8.20
C TYR A 66 -18.91 -5.45 -8.74
N ALA A 67 -18.53 -4.41 -9.43
CA ALA A 67 -17.15 -4.19 -9.89
C ALA A 67 -16.79 -2.71 -9.81
N ASN A 68 -15.55 -2.44 -9.42
CA ASN A 68 -14.95 -1.12 -9.38
C ASN A 68 -13.53 -1.20 -9.92
N VAL A 69 -13.14 -0.25 -10.77
CA VAL A 69 -11.77 -0.03 -11.18
C VAL A 69 -11.42 1.44 -11.01
N SER A 70 -10.26 1.71 -10.46
CA SER A 70 -9.75 3.06 -10.24
C SER A 70 -8.32 3.17 -10.73
N PHE A 71 -8.07 4.15 -11.60
CA PHE A 71 -6.74 4.55 -12.06
C PHE A 71 -6.41 5.89 -11.44
N PHE A 72 -5.20 6.03 -10.96
CA PHE A 72 -4.65 7.26 -10.43
C PHE A 72 -3.28 7.49 -11.04
N ARG A 73 -2.99 8.74 -11.39
CA ARG A 73 -1.67 9.20 -11.80
C ARG A 73 -1.45 10.63 -11.33
N GLU A 74 -0.22 10.92 -10.93
CA GLU A 74 0.21 12.26 -10.53
C GLU A 74 1.71 12.43 -10.80
N ASP A 75 2.12 13.58 -11.37
CA ASP A 75 3.55 13.90 -11.55
C ASP A 75 4.20 14.37 -10.23
N GLY A 76 3.37 14.70 -9.21
CA GLY A 76 3.82 15.24 -7.93
C GLY A 76 4.23 16.71 -7.99
N TRP A 77 4.29 17.35 -6.83
CA TRP A 77 4.68 18.78 -6.74
C TRP A 77 6.19 18.99 -6.59
N ARG A 78 6.92 17.96 -6.16
CA ARG A 78 8.38 17.95 -6.07
C ARG A 78 8.99 17.35 -7.33
N ASP A 79 10.27 17.57 -7.54
CA ASP A 79 11.01 16.91 -8.60
C ASP A 79 11.09 15.41 -8.30
N LEU A 80 10.98 14.53 -9.31
CA LEU A 80 11.01 13.07 -9.18
C LEU A 80 10.05 12.54 -8.09
N SER A 81 8.77 12.86 -8.18
CA SER A 81 7.75 12.43 -7.20
C SER A 81 6.45 11.95 -7.84
N ASP A 82 6.58 11.35 -9.01
CA ASP A 82 5.46 10.77 -9.72
C ASP A 82 4.92 9.52 -9.03
N SER A 83 3.64 9.26 -9.23
CA SER A 83 2.94 8.15 -8.62
C SER A 83 1.82 7.66 -9.52
N ASP A 84 1.73 6.36 -9.68
CA ASP A 84 0.67 5.67 -10.39
C ASP A 84 0.00 4.64 -9.50
N ALA A 85 -1.29 4.41 -9.66
CA ALA A 85 -2.00 3.35 -8.97
C ALA A 85 -3.17 2.81 -9.79
N LEU A 86 -3.26 1.49 -9.84
CA LEU A 86 -4.41 0.75 -10.34
C LEU A 86 -5.02 -0.05 -9.20
N ASN A 87 -6.32 0.14 -8.96
CA ASN A 87 -7.06 -0.66 -7.99
C ASN A 87 -8.29 -1.26 -8.65
N LEU A 88 -8.50 -2.55 -8.44
CA LEU A 88 -9.65 -3.29 -8.89
C LEU A 88 -10.29 -4.02 -7.71
N TYR A 89 -11.60 -3.94 -7.63
CA TYR A 89 -12.41 -4.78 -6.75
C TYR A 89 -13.60 -5.32 -7.53
N ALA A 90 -13.90 -6.61 -7.38
CA ALA A 90 -15.11 -7.22 -7.90
C ALA A 90 -15.71 -8.16 -6.86
N SER A 91 -17.03 -8.25 -6.81
CA SER A 91 -17.73 -9.21 -5.97
C SER A 91 -18.86 -9.91 -6.71
N ALA A 92 -19.07 -11.18 -6.32
CA ALA A 92 -20.23 -11.97 -6.67
C ALA A 92 -20.92 -12.41 -5.36
N ASN A 93 -22.21 -12.17 -5.29
CA ASN A 93 -22.99 -12.36 -4.08
C ASN A 93 -24.16 -13.32 -4.34
N TYR A 94 -24.45 -14.19 -3.43
CA TYR A 94 -25.59 -15.12 -3.48
C TYR A 94 -26.43 -15.01 -2.22
N ARG A 95 -27.74 -14.91 -2.36
CA ARG A 95 -28.73 -14.85 -1.27
C ARG A 95 -29.82 -15.87 -1.51
N GLY A 96 -29.67 -17.05 -0.94
CA GLY A 96 -30.67 -18.10 -0.99
C GLY A 96 -31.34 -18.30 0.36
N ALA A 97 -32.43 -19.11 0.38
CA ALA A 97 -33.22 -19.30 1.59
C ALA A 97 -32.44 -19.97 2.75
N THR A 98 -31.44 -20.79 2.47
CA THR A 98 -30.67 -21.54 3.48
C THR A 98 -29.17 -21.31 3.38
N PHE A 99 -28.72 -20.51 2.41
CA PHE A 99 -27.29 -20.23 2.20
C PHE A 99 -27.13 -18.83 1.62
N GLU A 100 -26.14 -18.11 2.15
CA GLU A 100 -25.64 -16.86 1.60
C GLU A 100 -24.14 -16.98 1.37
N GLY A 101 -23.63 -16.35 0.33
CA GLY A 101 -22.21 -16.34 0.02
C GLY A 101 -21.78 -15.05 -0.66
N ASP A 102 -20.61 -14.57 -0.30
CA ASP A 102 -19.97 -13.38 -0.87
C ASP A 102 -18.54 -13.71 -1.26
N LEU A 103 -18.26 -13.66 -2.56
CA LEU A 103 -16.92 -13.81 -3.12
C LEU A 103 -16.40 -12.42 -3.49
N GLY A 104 -15.22 -12.07 -2.99
CA GLY A 104 -14.51 -10.83 -3.32
C GLY A 104 -13.18 -11.12 -3.99
N VAL A 105 -12.83 -10.31 -4.98
CA VAL A 105 -11.53 -10.33 -5.67
C VAL A 105 -10.97 -8.92 -5.64
N PHE A 106 -9.73 -8.79 -5.17
CA PHE A 106 -9.01 -7.52 -5.10
C PHE A 106 -7.71 -7.63 -5.88
N TYR A 107 -7.40 -6.60 -6.62
CA TYR A 107 -6.10 -6.39 -7.24
C TYR A 107 -5.69 -4.94 -7.03
N ALA A 108 -4.45 -4.74 -6.63
CA ALA A 108 -3.84 -3.43 -6.54
C ALA A 108 -2.43 -3.50 -7.09
N ASP A 109 -2.07 -2.47 -7.85
CA ASP A 109 -0.75 -2.26 -8.42
C ASP A 109 -0.43 -0.78 -8.21
N THR A 110 0.68 -0.48 -7.52
CA THR A 110 1.05 0.88 -7.19
C THR A 110 2.54 1.09 -7.38
N ASP A 111 2.86 2.15 -8.10
CA ASP A 111 4.21 2.63 -8.30
C ASP A 111 4.31 4.03 -7.68
N LEU A 112 5.16 4.16 -6.66
CA LEU A 112 5.28 5.35 -5.85
C LEU A 112 6.74 5.78 -5.80
N ILE A 113 7.02 7.02 -6.20
CA ILE A 113 8.32 7.63 -5.97
C ILE A 113 8.23 8.52 -4.73
N GLY A 114 8.91 8.09 -3.67
CA GLY A 114 9.04 8.81 -2.42
C GLY A 114 10.10 9.91 -2.49
N ASN A 115 10.15 10.70 -1.45
CA ASN A 115 11.17 11.74 -1.29
C ASN A 115 11.63 11.77 0.16
N GLY A 116 12.92 11.58 0.37
CA GLY A 116 13.57 11.71 1.65
C GLY A 116 13.59 13.14 2.19
N SER A 117 14.19 13.29 3.35
CA SER A 117 14.41 14.61 3.97
C SER A 117 15.36 15.46 3.13
N SER A 118 15.09 16.75 3.04
CA SER A 118 15.94 17.68 2.30
C SER A 118 16.52 18.74 3.22
N PRO A 119 17.82 19.09 3.09
CA PRO A 119 18.46 20.13 3.87
C PRO A 119 17.76 21.49 3.69
N LYS A 120 17.65 22.27 4.78
CA LYS A 120 17.01 23.58 4.77
C LYS A 120 17.56 24.52 3.70
N GLY A 121 18.89 24.56 3.54
CA GLY A 121 19.55 25.42 2.53
C GLY A 121 19.20 25.04 1.09
N LEU A 122 18.88 23.76 0.81
CA LEU A 122 18.38 23.32 -0.49
C LEU A 122 16.95 23.80 -0.71
N LEU A 123 16.09 23.66 0.30
CA LEU A 123 14.68 24.08 0.25
C LEU A 123 14.51 25.61 0.17
N GLU A 124 15.46 26.38 0.71
CA GLU A 124 15.49 27.84 0.55
C GLU A 124 15.77 28.27 -0.90
N ARG A 125 16.52 27.46 -1.67
CA ARG A 125 16.80 27.69 -3.09
C ARG A 125 15.67 27.20 -4.00
N SER A 126 15.17 26.01 -3.73
CA SER A 126 14.05 25.41 -4.46
C SER A 126 13.24 24.51 -3.53
N ARG A 127 11.98 24.85 -3.32
CA ARG A 127 11.07 24.02 -2.52
C ARG A 127 10.71 22.67 -3.20
N LYS A 128 10.95 22.55 -4.49
CA LYS A 128 10.72 21.34 -5.25
C LYS A 128 11.90 20.37 -5.23
N ALA A 129 13.08 20.89 -4.91
CA ALA A 129 14.30 20.08 -4.92
C ALA A 129 14.23 18.94 -3.92
N ILE A 130 14.77 17.81 -4.31
CA ILE A 130 15.00 16.65 -3.48
C ILE A 130 16.51 16.48 -3.26
N PHE A 131 16.91 15.91 -2.15
CA PHE A 131 18.31 15.71 -1.79
C PHE A 131 18.81 14.34 -2.18
N THR A 132 18.05 13.31 -1.84
CA THR A 132 18.33 11.91 -2.21
C THR A 132 17.25 11.41 -3.16
N ALA A 133 17.64 10.61 -4.16
CA ALA A 133 16.74 10.02 -5.15
C ALA A 133 17.44 8.87 -5.93
N PRO A 134 16.67 7.93 -6.46
CA PRO A 134 15.22 7.77 -6.30
C PRO A 134 14.84 6.94 -5.07
N ASP A 135 13.65 7.21 -4.49
CA ASP A 135 13.00 6.34 -3.51
C ASP A 135 11.79 5.69 -4.18
N ILE A 136 11.99 4.52 -4.73
CA ILE A 136 10.96 3.80 -5.51
C ILE A 136 10.35 2.72 -4.63
N THR A 137 9.02 2.64 -4.64
CA THR A 137 8.27 1.54 -4.00
C THR A 137 7.20 1.06 -4.95
N GLU A 138 7.36 -0.16 -5.42
CA GLU A 138 6.39 -0.87 -6.27
C GLU A 138 5.69 -1.93 -5.41
N ASN A 139 4.34 -1.92 -5.42
CA ASN A 139 3.56 -2.91 -4.70
C ASN A 139 2.55 -3.57 -5.62
N GLU A 140 2.51 -4.87 -5.62
CA GLU A 140 1.43 -5.66 -6.22
C GLU A 140 0.71 -6.45 -5.13
N MET A 141 -0.63 -6.39 -5.12
CA MET A 141 -1.46 -7.17 -4.21
C MET A 141 -2.56 -7.91 -4.98
N LYS A 142 -2.73 -9.19 -4.66
CA LYS A 142 -3.84 -10.05 -5.09
C LYS A 142 -4.50 -10.63 -3.85
N MET A 143 -5.81 -10.42 -3.72
CA MET A 143 -6.54 -10.98 -2.58
C MET A 143 -7.89 -11.54 -3.03
N PHE A 144 -8.24 -12.69 -2.47
CA PHE A 144 -9.53 -13.34 -2.62
C PHE A 144 -10.15 -13.47 -1.24
N THR A 145 -11.45 -13.18 -1.14
CA THR A 145 -12.23 -13.36 0.09
C THR A 145 -13.46 -14.19 -0.21
N LEU A 146 -13.81 -15.07 0.71
CA LEU A 146 -15.04 -15.83 0.67
C LEU A 146 -15.71 -15.77 2.05
N GLU A 147 -16.85 -15.12 2.10
CA GLU A 147 -17.72 -15.15 3.27
C GLU A 147 -18.93 -15.99 2.96
N SER A 148 -19.36 -16.81 3.93
CA SER A 148 -20.54 -17.63 3.75
C SER A 148 -21.32 -17.79 5.05
N LYS A 149 -22.64 -17.92 4.90
CA LYS A 149 -23.55 -18.20 5.98
C LYS A 149 -24.53 -19.31 5.57
N LYS A 150 -24.56 -20.36 6.36
CA LYS A 150 -25.46 -21.50 6.15
C LYS A 150 -26.42 -21.62 7.33
N TYR A 151 -27.72 -21.62 7.00
CA TYR A 151 -28.81 -21.77 7.97
C TYR A 151 -29.28 -23.23 8.02
N PHE A 152 -29.41 -23.78 9.21
CA PHE A 152 -29.92 -25.10 9.48
C PHE A 152 -31.20 -24.98 10.31
N GLY A 153 -32.32 -24.71 9.62
CA GLY A 153 -33.55 -24.29 10.27
C GLY A 153 -33.40 -22.99 11.03
N ASP A 154 -34.19 -22.79 12.08
CA ASP A 154 -34.22 -21.59 12.89
C ASP A 154 -33.26 -21.64 14.09
N ILE A 155 -32.55 -22.75 14.27
CA ILE A 155 -31.84 -23.04 15.53
C ILE A 155 -30.32 -22.87 15.35
N PHE A 156 -29.77 -23.16 14.16
CA PHE A 156 -28.32 -23.24 13.98
C PHE A 156 -27.87 -22.54 12.70
N THR A 157 -26.86 -21.69 12.83
CA THR A 157 -26.23 -20.98 11.72
C THR A 157 -24.71 -21.15 11.78
N ILE A 158 -24.10 -21.53 10.66
CA ILE A 158 -22.64 -21.51 10.49
C ILE A 158 -22.28 -20.28 9.65
N THR A 159 -21.37 -19.46 10.17
CA THR A 159 -20.72 -18.37 9.43
C THR A 159 -19.26 -18.75 9.21
N SER A 160 -18.77 -18.57 7.99
CA SER A 160 -17.39 -18.81 7.62
C SER A 160 -16.82 -17.60 6.89
N ASN A 161 -15.57 -17.26 7.21
CA ASN A 161 -14.78 -16.26 6.51
C ASN A 161 -13.43 -16.87 6.15
N MET A 162 -13.05 -16.78 4.88
CA MET A 162 -11.78 -17.27 4.34
C MET A 162 -11.18 -16.21 3.46
N PHE A 163 -9.86 -16.07 3.50
CA PHE A 163 -9.15 -15.19 2.58
C PHE A 163 -7.81 -15.77 2.15
N TYR A 164 -7.40 -15.41 0.98
CA TYR A 164 -6.04 -15.60 0.48
C TYR A 164 -5.51 -14.24 0.02
N ARG A 165 -4.32 -13.87 0.45
CA ARG A 165 -3.66 -12.64 0.06
C ARG A 165 -2.21 -12.91 -0.29
N ASP A 166 -1.81 -12.42 -1.46
CA ASP A 166 -0.44 -12.39 -1.95
C ASP A 166 -0.04 -10.92 -2.15
N VAL A 167 1.12 -10.55 -1.62
CA VAL A 167 1.65 -9.18 -1.71
C VAL A 167 3.13 -9.25 -2.04
N SER A 168 3.52 -8.59 -3.11
CA SER A 168 4.92 -8.31 -3.44
C SER A 168 5.19 -6.83 -3.25
N THR A 169 6.33 -6.51 -2.64
CA THR A 169 6.82 -5.14 -2.51
C THR A 169 8.28 -5.13 -2.91
N ASP A 170 8.58 -4.36 -3.95
CA ASP A 170 9.94 -4.06 -4.37
C ASP A 170 10.24 -2.61 -4.01
N SER A 171 11.33 -2.37 -3.27
CA SER A 171 11.71 -1.03 -2.86
C SER A 171 13.18 -0.77 -3.13
N PHE A 172 13.46 0.43 -3.61
CA PHE A 172 14.80 0.96 -3.77
C PHE A 172 14.85 2.33 -3.09
N ASN A 173 15.70 2.46 -2.07
CA ASN A 173 15.92 3.72 -1.37
C ASN A 173 17.23 4.33 -1.84
N GLY A 174 17.15 5.53 -2.40
CA GLY A 174 18.28 6.36 -2.77
C GLY A 174 18.79 7.25 -1.63
N ASP A 175 18.54 6.85 -0.38
CA ASP A 175 19.06 7.51 0.81
C ASP A 175 20.61 7.48 0.84
N GLY A 176 21.21 8.19 1.79
CA GLY A 176 22.66 8.29 1.87
C GLY A 176 23.37 6.94 1.80
N SER A 177 24.55 6.90 1.23
CA SER A 177 25.33 5.67 1.15
C SER A 177 25.83 5.25 2.53
N ASP A 178 25.94 3.93 2.75
CA ASP A 178 26.61 3.36 3.93
C ASP A 178 28.14 3.56 3.88
N TYR A 179 28.63 4.31 2.89
CA TYR A 179 30.03 4.64 2.76
C TYR A 179 30.39 5.80 3.67
N ASN A 180 31.36 5.57 4.53
CA ASN A 180 31.99 6.60 5.37
C ASN A 180 33.16 7.25 4.64
N VAL A 181 33.33 8.56 4.84
CA VAL A 181 34.49 9.30 4.33
C VAL A 181 35.65 9.07 5.26
N CYS A 182 36.68 8.40 4.77
CA CYS A 182 37.89 8.14 5.53
C CYS A 182 39.08 8.89 4.92
N GLU A 183 39.88 9.60 5.73
CA GLU A 183 41.14 10.21 5.31
C GLU A 183 42.26 9.16 5.25
N LEU A 184 42.65 8.78 4.04
CA LEU A 184 43.68 7.77 3.77
C LEU A 184 44.81 8.35 2.95
N GLY A 185 46.02 8.48 3.56
CA GLY A 185 47.23 8.80 2.81
C GLY A 185 47.21 10.17 2.12
N GLY A 186 46.51 11.18 2.70
CA GLY A 186 46.44 12.53 2.20
C GLY A 186 45.31 12.77 1.16
N GLY A 187 44.29 11.90 1.15
CA GLY A 187 43.07 12.08 0.34
C GLY A 187 41.86 11.39 0.96
N GLU A 188 40.67 11.97 0.73
CA GLU A 188 39.40 11.39 1.14
C GLU A 188 39.05 10.16 0.26
N LYS A 189 38.66 9.04 0.90
CA LYS A 189 38.15 7.84 0.24
C LYS A 189 36.83 7.42 0.86
N LEU A 190 35.90 6.95 0.04
CA LEU A 190 34.66 6.35 0.48
C LEU A 190 34.88 4.86 0.77
N ILE A 191 34.55 4.41 1.97
CA ILE A 191 34.68 3.02 2.41
C ILE A 191 33.30 2.50 2.79
N ASP A 192 32.93 1.32 2.27
CA ASP A 192 31.66 0.63 2.50
C ASP A 192 31.67 -0.04 3.87
N GLY A 193 30.85 0.51 4.78
CA GLY A 193 30.56 -0.06 6.10
C GLY A 193 31.75 -0.33 7.00
N PHE A 194 31.53 -0.29 8.30
CA PHE A 194 32.47 -0.80 9.29
C PHE A 194 32.48 -2.33 9.28
N ASP A 195 33.22 -2.91 8.34
CA ASP A 195 33.61 -4.31 8.42
C ASP A 195 35.02 -4.34 9.01
N GLU A 196 35.11 -4.58 10.32
CA GLU A 196 36.37 -4.60 11.05
C GLU A 196 37.42 -5.51 10.35
N ASP A 197 36.97 -6.63 9.78
CA ASP A 197 37.81 -7.56 9.03
C ASP A 197 38.39 -6.93 7.73
N LYS A 198 37.70 -5.97 7.14
CA LYS A 198 38.17 -5.25 5.93
C LYS A 198 39.14 -4.11 6.27
N LEU A 199 38.96 -3.44 7.40
CA LEU A 199 39.86 -2.38 7.85
C LEU A 199 41.24 -2.98 8.19
N GLU A 200 41.30 -4.11 8.87
CA GLU A 200 42.55 -4.83 9.19
C GLU A 200 43.28 -5.28 7.90
N LEU A 201 42.52 -5.68 6.85
CA LEU A 201 43.11 -6.13 5.57
C LEU A 201 43.80 -5.00 4.79
N ILE A 202 43.43 -3.74 5.00
CA ILE A 202 44.01 -2.55 4.37
C ILE A 202 44.98 -1.81 5.29
N GLY A 203 45.22 -2.35 6.52
CA GLY A 203 46.20 -1.84 7.45
C GLY A 203 45.77 -0.56 8.19
N LEU A 204 44.51 -0.41 8.45
CA LEU A 204 43.93 0.66 9.26
C LEU A 204 43.58 0.13 10.64
N ASP A 205 44.00 0.83 11.69
CA ASP A 205 43.55 0.61 13.06
C ASP A 205 42.29 1.41 13.36
N ASP A 206 41.50 0.96 14.36
CA ASP A 206 40.22 1.57 14.82
C ASP A 206 40.31 3.07 15.18
N ASP A 207 41.52 3.61 15.35
CA ASP A 207 41.78 5.01 15.65
C ASP A 207 41.99 5.88 14.37
N ASP A 208 41.99 5.29 13.18
CA ASP A 208 42.12 6.01 11.91
C ASP A 208 40.76 6.47 11.43
N VAL A 209 40.53 7.68 11.65
CA VAL A 209 39.41 8.57 11.52
C VAL A 209 38.53 8.36 10.28
N CYS A 210 37.43 7.64 10.45
CA CYS A 210 36.26 7.79 9.60
C CYS A 210 35.25 8.69 10.31
N GLU A 211 34.83 9.78 9.70
CA GLU A 211 33.76 10.63 10.25
C GLU A 211 32.39 10.04 9.87
N ASP A 212 31.55 9.80 10.89
CA ASP A 212 30.13 9.51 10.70
C ASP A 212 29.42 10.72 10.07
N ASN A 213 28.82 10.52 8.91
CA ASN A 213 27.99 11.54 8.26
C ASN A 213 26.53 11.46 8.70
#